data_be4a3e120237a4e00b45778447ef0891
#
_entry.id   be4a3e120237a4e00b45778447ef0891
#
_cell.length_a   1.000
_cell.length_b   1.000
_cell.length_c   1.000
_cell.angle_alpha   90.00
_cell.angle_beta   90.00
_cell.angle_gamma   90.00
#
_symmetry.space_group_name_H-M   'P 1'
#
loop_
_entity.id
_entity.type
_entity.pdbx_description
1 polymer ?
#
loop_
_entity_poly.entity_id
_entity_poly.type
_entity_poly.pdbx_seq_one_letter_code
_entity_poly.pdbx_strand_id
1 'polypeptide(L)'
;ETPSNPILKIVDVEKIAELSRSHGLVSFIDNTFATPLIQKPHKLGIDIVLQSATKYFGGHSDICAGAIAASSEHKDIIWSLSKNIGGSLSDYTAWLLERSMKTLSVRFFAQQKNAVELADYLRDCNSIDRIYYPGLTSHPGHDIAKKQMDGFGVVISFELNKKIDPK
;
A
#
# COMPACT_ATOMS: atom_id res chain seq x y z
N GLU A 1 -6.03 4.64 4.22
CA GLU A 1 -4.83 4.31 3.45
C GLU A 1 -3.58 4.59 4.28
N THR A 2 -2.66 3.65 4.34
CA THR A 2 -1.33 3.85 4.94
C THR A 2 -0.34 2.81 4.40
N PRO A 3 0.85 3.25 3.89
CA PRO A 3 1.26 4.63 3.65
C PRO A 3 0.33 5.36 2.67
N SER A 4 0.09 6.66 2.85
CA SER A 4 -0.85 7.40 2.01
C SER A 4 -0.19 8.08 0.80
N ASN A 5 -0.94 8.25 -0.28
CA ASN A 5 -0.52 9.03 -1.44
C ASN A 5 -0.85 10.52 -1.22
N PRO A 6 0.03 11.50 -1.51
CA PRO A 6 1.38 11.34 -2.08
C PRO A 6 2.52 11.34 -1.05
N ILE A 7 2.29 11.82 0.17
CA ILE A 7 3.36 12.12 1.15
C ILE A 7 3.69 10.97 2.11
N LEU A 8 3.17 9.77 1.84
CA LEU A 8 3.45 8.54 2.56
C LEU A 8 3.21 8.63 4.08
N LYS A 9 2.16 9.37 4.47
CA LYS A 9 1.78 9.47 5.88
C LYS A 9 1.47 8.08 6.44
N ILE A 10 2.03 7.78 7.61
CA ILE A 10 1.81 6.52 8.32
C ILE A 10 0.77 6.74 9.42
N VAL A 11 -0.20 5.86 9.47
CA VAL A 11 -1.23 5.80 10.50
C VAL A 11 -1.01 4.52 11.32
N ASP A 12 -1.19 4.60 12.63
CA ASP A 12 -1.16 3.44 13.53
C ASP A 12 -2.42 2.60 13.30
N VAL A 13 -2.26 1.50 12.57
CA VAL A 13 -3.35 0.63 12.11
C VAL A 13 -4.02 -0.06 13.29
N GLU A 14 -3.25 -0.49 14.28
CA GLU A 14 -3.75 -1.19 15.47
C GLU A 14 -4.68 -0.27 16.29
N LYS A 15 -4.26 1.00 16.49
CA LYS A 15 -5.11 1.98 17.18
C LYS A 15 -6.40 2.31 16.43
N ILE A 16 -6.36 2.37 15.10
CA ILE A 16 -7.59 2.56 14.31
C ILE A 16 -8.52 1.35 14.45
N ALA A 17 -7.99 0.14 14.40
CA ALA A 17 -8.79 -1.07 14.59
C ALA A 17 -9.43 -1.14 15.99
N GLU A 18 -8.69 -0.78 17.04
CA GLU A 18 -9.20 -0.70 18.42
C GLU A 18 -10.32 0.35 18.54
N LEU A 19 -10.10 1.55 17.97
CA LEU A 19 -11.09 2.61 17.96
C LEU A 19 -12.38 2.19 17.24
N SER A 20 -12.24 1.59 16.04
CA SER A 20 -13.38 1.10 15.26
C SER A 20 -14.18 0.07 16.04
N ARG A 21 -13.52 -0.88 16.66
CA ARG A 21 -14.14 -1.94 17.47
C ARG A 21 -14.86 -1.36 18.69
N SER A 22 -14.27 -0.40 19.39
CA SER A 22 -14.87 0.23 20.57
C SER A 22 -16.15 1.00 20.27
N HIS A 23 -16.34 1.38 19.00
CA HIS A 23 -17.54 2.09 18.52
C HIS A 23 -18.47 1.23 17.67
N GLY A 24 -18.22 -0.08 17.58
CA GLY A 24 -19.03 -0.99 16.75
C GLY A 24 -18.98 -0.69 15.25
N LEU A 25 -17.85 -0.14 14.77
CA LEU A 25 -17.67 0.23 13.38
C LEU A 25 -16.88 -0.85 12.64
N VAL A 26 -17.18 -1.02 11.34
CA VAL A 26 -16.41 -1.87 10.44
C VAL A 26 -15.24 -1.05 9.88
N SER A 27 -14.03 -1.57 10.05
CA SER A 27 -12.81 -0.90 9.61
C SER A 27 -12.37 -1.33 8.21
N PHE A 28 -11.99 -0.35 7.38
CA PHE A 28 -11.46 -0.55 6.03
C PHE A 28 -10.07 0.05 5.91
N ILE A 29 -9.21 -0.61 5.16
CA ILE A 29 -7.90 -0.06 4.80
C ILE A 29 -7.58 -0.30 3.33
N ASP A 30 -7.12 0.72 2.62
CA ASP A 30 -6.37 0.53 1.39
C ASP A 30 -4.91 0.23 1.73
N ASN A 31 -4.47 -0.99 1.38
CA ASN A 31 -3.13 -1.51 1.67
C ASN A 31 -2.27 -1.60 0.40
N THR A 32 -2.64 -0.88 -0.65
CA THR A 32 -1.99 -0.98 -1.96
C THR A 32 -0.49 -0.72 -1.90
N PHE A 33 -0.06 0.35 -1.22
CA PHE A 33 1.37 0.72 -1.20
C PHE A 33 2.23 -0.23 -0.35
N ALA A 34 1.68 -0.79 0.70
CA ALA A 34 2.39 -1.74 1.54
C ALA A 34 2.35 -3.17 0.97
N THR A 35 1.28 -3.55 0.29
CA THR A 35 0.98 -4.93 -0.10
C THR A 35 0.90 -5.89 1.10
N PRO A 36 0.34 -7.09 0.96
CA PRO A 36 0.37 -8.08 2.05
C PRO A 36 1.77 -8.66 2.33
N LEU A 37 2.76 -8.30 1.50
CA LEU A 37 4.14 -8.75 1.71
C LEU A 37 4.78 -8.08 2.92
N ILE A 38 4.50 -6.78 3.13
CA ILE A 38 5.10 -6.03 4.23
C ILE A 38 4.11 -5.51 5.27
N GLN A 39 2.79 -5.49 4.98
CA GLN A 39 1.78 -5.10 5.97
C GLN A 39 0.58 -6.04 5.91
N LYS A 40 0.18 -6.57 7.06
CA LYS A 40 -0.92 -7.54 7.20
C LYS A 40 -2.01 -6.98 8.11
N PRO A 41 -2.87 -6.07 7.60
CA PRO A 41 -3.81 -5.32 8.43
C PRO A 41 -4.79 -6.18 9.23
N HIS A 42 -5.19 -7.36 8.72
CA HIS A 42 -6.03 -8.29 9.49
C HIS A 42 -5.37 -8.75 10.81
N LYS A 43 -4.04 -8.90 10.82
CA LYS A 43 -3.31 -9.25 12.05
C LYS A 43 -3.29 -8.09 13.04
N LEU A 44 -3.55 -6.88 12.59
CA LEU A 44 -3.64 -5.65 13.38
C LEU A 44 -5.10 -5.29 13.71
N GLY A 45 -6.05 -6.16 13.35
CA GLY A 45 -7.47 -6.04 13.75
C GLY A 45 -8.37 -5.32 12.75
N ILE A 46 -7.93 -5.05 11.53
CA ILE A 46 -8.77 -4.46 10.47
C ILE A 46 -9.68 -5.52 9.86
N ASP A 47 -10.94 -5.16 9.63
CA ASP A 47 -11.98 -6.07 9.13
C ASP A 47 -11.88 -6.31 7.62
N ILE A 48 -11.64 -5.26 6.84
CA ILE A 48 -11.65 -5.32 5.37
C ILE A 48 -10.41 -4.62 4.82
N VAL A 49 -9.67 -5.33 3.97
CA VAL A 49 -8.46 -4.84 3.31
C VAL A 49 -8.69 -4.73 1.81
N LEU A 50 -8.46 -3.54 1.28
CA LEU A 50 -8.56 -3.22 -0.12
C LEU A 50 -7.16 -3.18 -0.75
N GLN A 51 -7.09 -3.56 -2.01
CA GLN A 51 -5.86 -3.50 -2.82
C GLN A 51 -6.22 -3.02 -4.23
N SER A 52 -5.54 -2.00 -4.71
CA SER A 52 -5.51 -1.76 -6.15
C SER A 52 -4.63 -2.83 -6.80
N ALA A 53 -5.25 -3.88 -7.33
CA ALA A 53 -4.53 -4.94 -8.02
C ALA A 53 -3.90 -4.46 -9.33
N THR A 54 -4.34 -3.32 -9.85
CA THR A 54 -3.72 -2.56 -10.95
C THR A 54 -2.25 -2.25 -10.68
N LYS A 55 -1.85 -2.08 -9.40
CA LYS A 55 -0.49 -1.66 -9.01
C LYS A 55 0.43 -2.87 -8.90
N TYR A 56 0.85 -3.25 -7.71
CA TYR A 56 1.88 -4.28 -7.50
C TYR A 56 1.44 -5.70 -7.85
N PHE A 57 0.16 -6.04 -7.66
CA PHE A 57 -0.35 -7.37 -7.99
C PHE A 57 -0.24 -7.63 -9.49
N GLY A 58 -0.75 -6.72 -10.32
CA GLY A 58 -0.53 -6.75 -11.77
C GLY A 58 0.94 -6.48 -12.11
N GLY A 59 1.43 -5.31 -11.72
CA GLY A 59 2.86 -4.96 -11.76
C GLY A 59 3.45 -4.64 -13.14
N HIS A 60 2.63 -4.66 -14.20
CA HIS A 60 3.08 -4.49 -15.58
C HIS A 60 2.32 -3.39 -16.34
N SER A 61 1.45 -2.64 -15.65
CA SER A 61 0.62 -1.56 -16.24
C SER A 61 -0.34 -2.02 -17.35
N ASP A 62 -0.73 -3.27 -17.34
CA ASP A 62 -1.58 -3.94 -18.33
C ASP A 62 -2.91 -4.44 -17.77
N ILE A 63 -3.15 -4.26 -16.47
CA ILE A 63 -4.35 -4.71 -15.76
C ILE A 63 -4.98 -3.53 -15.01
N CYS A 64 -6.31 -3.43 -15.08
CA CYS A 64 -7.12 -2.62 -14.18
C CYS A 64 -7.97 -3.55 -13.32
N ALA A 65 -7.67 -3.65 -12.03
CA ALA A 65 -8.31 -4.58 -11.12
C ALA A 65 -8.25 -4.10 -9.66
N GLY A 66 -9.20 -4.58 -8.86
CA GLY A 66 -9.21 -4.47 -7.41
C GLY A 66 -9.22 -5.85 -6.75
N ALA A 67 -8.74 -5.92 -5.53
CA ALA A 67 -8.87 -7.10 -4.69
C ALA A 67 -9.34 -6.69 -3.28
N ILE A 68 -10.20 -7.51 -2.70
CA ILE A 68 -10.72 -7.31 -1.35
C ILE A 68 -10.45 -8.58 -0.55
N ALA A 69 -9.87 -8.42 0.62
CA ALA A 69 -9.74 -9.47 1.62
C ALA A 69 -10.59 -9.10 2.84
N ALA A 70 -11.46 -9.99 3.28
CA ALA A 70 -12.36 -9.78 4.41
C ALA A 70 -12.57 -11.08 5.19
N SER A 71 -13.05 -10.95 6.42
CA SER A 71 -13.51 -12.09 7.21
C SER A 71 -14.74 -12.77 6.57
N SER A 72 -15.05 -13.99 7.00
CA SER A 72 -16.24 -14.72 6.52
C SER A 72 -17.55 -13.97 6.78
N GLU A 73 -17.62 -13.18 7.84
CA GLU A 73 -18.77 -12.37 8.21
C GLU A 73 -19.17 -11.35 7.14
N HIS A 74 -18.18 -10.73 6.49
CA HIS A 74 -18.41 -9.71 5.46
C HIS A 74 -18.40 -10.26 4.04
N LYS A 75 -17.90 -11.49 3.85
CA LYS A 75 -17.69 -12.10 2.53
C LYS A 75 -18.95 -12.15 1.68
N ASP A 76 -20.07 -12.61 2.24
CA ASP A 76 -21.30 -12.85 1.48
C ASP A 76 -21.94 -11.53 1.02
N ILE A 77 -21.87 -10.50 1.87
CA ILE A 77 -22.34 -9.15 1.52
C ILE A 77 -21.50 -8.58 0.38
N ILE A 78 -20.17 -8.64 0.51
CA ILE A 78 -19.23 -8.14 -0.52
C ILE A 78 -19.42 -8.88 -1.83
N TRP A 79 -19.57 -10.21 -1.79
CA TRP A 79 -19.79 -11.04 -2.96
C TRP A 79 -21.11 -10.72 -3.65
N SER A 80 -22.19 -10.55 -2.89
CA SER A 80 -23.48 -10.16 -3.41
C SER A 80 -23.44 -8.78 -4.10
N LEU A 81 -22.81 -7.80 -3.45
CA LEU A 81 -22.63 -6.47 -4.02
C LEU A 81 -21.80 -6.50 -5.31
N SER A 82 -20.69 -7.22 -5.33
CA SER A 82 -19.82 -7.36 -6.51
C SER A 82 -20.59 -7.90 -7.72
N LYS A 83 -21.43 -8.92 -7.52
CA LYS A 83 -22.28 -9.47 -8.60
C LYS A 83 -23.35 -8.48 -9.07
N ASN A 84 -24.01 -7.80 -8.15
CA ASN A 84 -25.13 -6.91 -8.49
C ASN A 84 -24.66 -5.60 -9.15
N ILE A 85 -23.48 -5.10 -8.77
CA ILE A 85 -22.90 -3.87 -9.35
C ILE A 85 -22.14 -4.18 -10.65
N GLY A 86 -21.77 -5.45 -10.87
CA GLY A 86 -21.01 -5.86 -12.07
C GLY A 86 -19.51 -5.57 -11.98
N GLY A 87 -18.96 -5.40 -10.77
CA GLY A 87 -17.54 -5.17 -10.52
C GLY A 87 -16.64 -6.41 -10.68
N SER A 88 -17.05 -7.37 -11.51
CA SER A 88 -16.29 -8.61 -11.73
C SER A 88 -15.27 -8.45 -12.85
N LEU A 89 -14.10 -9.07 -12.66
CA LEU A 89 -13.09 -9.15 -13.72
C LEU A 89 -13.54 -10.09 -14.84
N SER A 90 -13.09 -9.83 -16.08
CA SER A 90 -13.16 -10.83 -17.14
C SER A 90 -12.22 -12.00 -16.86
N ASP A 91 -12.51 -13.16 -17.44
CA ASP A 91 -11.70 -14.38 -17.27
C ASP A 91 -10.24 -14.14 -17.66
N TYR A 92 -10.01 -13.43 -18.77
CA TYR A 92 -8.68 -13.08 -19.24
C TYR A 92 -7.93 -12.20 -18.22
N THR A 93 -8.58 -11.15 -17.70
CA THR A 93 -7.95 -10.26 -16.69
C THR A 93 -7.66 -11.01 -15.39
N ALA A 94 -8.56 -11.89 -14.96
CA ALA A 94 -8.35 -12.72 -13.77
C ALA A 94 -7.15 -13.68 -13.94
N TRP A 95 -7.06 -14.35 -15.10
CA TRP A 95 -5.93 -15.21 -15.43
C TRP A 95 -4.59 -14.41 -15.47
N LEU A 96 -4.60 -13.24 -16.13
CA LEU A 96 -3.40 -12.40 -16.24
C LEU A 96 -2.95 -11.89 -14.87
N LEU A 97 -3.90 -11.52 -14.00
CA LEU A 97 -3.61 -11.11 -12.62
C LEU A 97 -2.97 -12.25 -11.82
N GLU A 98 -3.57 -13.47 -11.87
CA GLU A 98 -3.00 -14.64 -11.19
C GLU A 98 -1.58 -14.94 -11.67
N ARG A 99 -1.36 -14.90 -12.98
CA ARG A 99 -0.04 -15.09 -13.58
C ARG A 99 0.97 -14.05 -13.08
N SER A 100 0.57 -12.78 -13.03
CA SER A 100 1.41 -11.67 -12.59
C SER A 100 1.79 -11.76 -11.11
N MET A 101 0.87 -12.23 -10.28
CA MET A 101 1.11 -12.42 -8.84
C MET A 101 2.19 -13.47 -8.54
N LYS A 102 2.48 -14.40 -9.45
CA LYS A 102 3.54 -15.41 -9.26
C LYS A 102 4.93 -14.79 -9.10
N THR A 103 5.15 -13.58 -9.61
CA THR A 103 6.41 -12.83 -9.46
C THR A 103 6.32 -11.65 -8.49
N LEU A 104 5.20 -11.48 -7.80
CA LEU A 104 4.96 -10.33 -6.93
C LEU A 104 6.08 -10.13 -5.90
N SER A 105 6.45 -11.16 -5.17
CA SER A 105 7.47 -11.06 -4.11
C SER A 105 8.85 -10.68 -4.68
N VAL A 106 9.27 -11.32 -5.76
CA VAL A 106 10.57 -11.04 -6.41
C VAL A 106 10.61 -9.59 -6.88
N ARG A 107 9.57 -9.13 -7.57
CA ARG A 107 9.48 -7.74 -8.07
C ARG A 107 9.44 -6.73 -6.92
N PHE A 108 8.60 -6.97 -5.93
CA PHE A 108 8.39 -6.04 -4.84
C PHE A 108 9.65 -5.85 -3.98
N PHE A 109 10.33 -6.94 -3.60
CA PHE A 109 11.54 -6.83 -2.78
C PHE A 109 12.73 -6.25 -3.56
N ALA A 110 12.85 -6.50 -4.86
CA ALA A 110 13.83 -5.83 -5.70
C ALA A 110 13.55 -4.31 -5.78
N GLN A 111 12.30 -3.92 -5.98
CA GLN A 111 11.88 -2.52 -5.98
C GLN A 111 12.11 -1.85 -4.62
N GLN A 112 11.82 -2.53 -3.51
CA GLN A 112 12.05 -2.00 -2.17
C GLN A 112 13.55 -1.76 -1.90
N LYS A 113 14.41 -2.68 -2.32
CA LYS A 113 15.85 -2.48 -2.23
C LYS A 113 16.28 -1.22 -2.98
N ASN A 114 15.82 -1.06 -4.23
CA ASN A 114 16.12 0.12 -5.01
C ASN A 114 15.57 1.41 -4.37
N ALA A 115 14.39 1.34 -3.74
CA ALA A 115 13.80 2.50 -3.06
C ALA A 115 14.62 2.94 -1.85
N VAL A 116 15.16 2.01 -1.07
CA VAL A 116 16.06 2.33 0.05
C VAL A 116 17.32 3.05 -0.46
N GLU A 117 17.99 2.46 -1.44
CA GLU A 117 19.21 3.03 -2.04
C GLU A 117 18.95 4.42 -2.65
N LEU A 118 17.82 4.58 -3.34
CA LEU A 118 17.42 5.87 -3.93
C LEU A 118 17.08 6.91 -2.86
N ALA A 119 16.38 6.53 -1.79
CA ALA A 119 16.04 7.45 -0.71
C ALA A 119 17.29 7.97 0.00
N ASP A 120 18.27 7.10 0.23
CA ASP A 120 19.56 7.49 0.79
C ASP A 120 20.33 8.43 -0.14
N TYR A 121 20.37 8.14 -1.44
CA TYR A 121 21.00 9.01 -2.44
C TYR A 121 20.33 10.40 -2.49
N LEU A 122 19.01 10.44 -2.54
CA LEU A 122 18.25 11.70 -2.62
C LEU A 122 18.43 12.58 -1.38
N ARG A 123 18.63 11.97 -0.20
CA ARG A 123 18.89 12.70 1.06
C ARG A 123 20.13 13.60 0.97
N ASP A 124 21.13 13.18 0.22
CA ASP A 124 22.39 13.89 0.09
C ASP A 124 22.41 14.84 -1.12
N CYS A 125 21.30 14.93 -1.87
CA CYS A 125 21.16 15.80 -3.03
C CYS A 125 20.79 17.24 -2.64
N ASN A 126 21.60 18.23 -2.99
CA ASN A 126 21.34 19.66 -2.76
C ASN A 126 20.07 20.18 -3.46
N SER A 127 19.59 19.46 -4.46
CA SER A 127 18.37 19.78 -5.24
C SER A 127 17.08 19.38 -4.53
N ILE A 128 17.16 18.62 -3.47
CA ILE A 128 16.02 18.07 -2.71
C ILE A 128 15.88 18.82 -1.40
N ASP A 129 14.70 19.31 -1.13
CA ASP A 129 14.37 20.05 0.10
C ASP A 129 13.83 19.10 1.17
N ARG A 130 13.01 18.14 0.76
CA ARG A 130 12.38 17.17 1.64
C ARG A 130 12.14 15.84 0.95
N ILE A 131 12.33 14.75 1.70
CA ILE A 131 12.00 13.38 1.25
C ILE A 131 10.96 12.79 2.19
N TYR A 132 9.95 12.17 1.58
CA TYR A 132 8.95 11.36 2.26
C TYR A 132 9.20 9.89 1.91
N TYR A 133 9.82 9.18 2.82
CA TYR A 133 10.01 7.74 2.74
C TYR A 133 10.01 7.15 4.15
N PRO A 134 9.09 6.22 4.49
CA PRO A 134 8.96 5.71 5.85
C PRO A 134 10.20 5.01 6.38
N GLY A 135 11.10 4.57 5.49
CA GLY A 135 12.38 3.95 5.86
C GLY A 135 13.43 4.93 6.43
N LEU A 136 13.27 6.22 6.19
CA LEU A 136 14.17 7.23 6.76
C LEU A 136 13.76 7.56 8.20
N THR A 137 14.72 7.62 9.11
CA THR A 137 14.49 7.99 10.52
C THR A 137 13.96 9.41 10.69
N SER A 138 14.17 10.28 9.71
CA SER A 138 13.59 11.62 9.65
C SER A 138 12.11 11.66 9.31
N HIS A 139 11.52 10.55 8.83
CA HIS A 139 10.11 10.48 8.52
C HIS A 139 9.26 10.44 9.80
N PRO A 140 8.22 11.30 9.94
CA PRO A 140 7.44 11.39 11.18
C PRO A 140 6.76 10.08 11.61
N GLY A 141 6.50 9.18 10.65
CA GLY A 141 5.88 7.89 10.90
C GLY A 141 6.84 6.71 10.93
N HIS A 142 8.16 6.93 10.97
CA HIS A 142 9.17 5.86 10.91
C HIS A 142 8.96 4.78 11.96
N ASP A 143 8.80 5.16 13.22
CA ASP A 143 8.67 4.22 14.34
C ASP A 143 7.37 3.40 14.25
N ILE A 144 6.28 4.04 13.81
CA ILE A 144 5.01 3.34 13.58
C ILE A 144 5.16 2.34 12.43
N ALA A 145 5.76 2.76 11.31
CA ALA A 145 6.01 1.89 10.16
C ALA A 145 6.88 0.68 10.57
N LYS A 146 7.96 0.92 11.31
CA LYS A 146 8.85 -0.12 11.82
C LYS A 146 8.15 -1.12 12.74
N LYS A 147 7.14 -0.67 13.51
CA LYS A 147 6.36 -1.53 14.40
C LYS A 147 5.38 -2.44 13.62
N GLN A 148 4.72 -1.90 12.59
CA GLN A 148 3.57 -2.56 11.95
C GLN A 148 3.85 -3.15 10.58
N MET A 149 5.03 -2.88 9.99
CA MET A 149 5.40 -3.30 8.64
C MET A 149 6.72 -4.10 8.65
N ASP A 150 6.81 -5.11 7.80
CA ASP A 150 8.01 -5.92 7.56
C ASP A 150 8.96 -5.26 6.51
N GLY A 151 8.81 -3.95 6.29
CA GLY A 151 9.56 -3.13 5.32
C GLY A 151 8.91 -1.77 5.16
N PHE A 152 9.45 -0.93 4.26
CA PHE A 152 9.02 0.47 4.15
C PHE A 152 8.38 0.82 2.81
N GLY A 153 8.19 -0.19 1.94
CA GLY A 153 7.57 -0.01 0.63
C GLY A 153 8.54 0.48 -0.43
N VAL A 154 7.97 0.83 -1.57
CA VAL A 154 8.73 1.13 -2.80
C VAL A 154 8.45 2.53 -3.35
N VAL A 155 7.56 3.28 -2.74
CA VAL A 155 7.22 4.65 -3.16
C VAL A 155 8.05 5.65 -2.37
N ILE A 156 8.59 6.62 -3.09
CA ILE A 156 9.30 7.78 -2.53
C ILE A 156 8.63 9.03 -3.07
N SER A 157 8.38 9.99 -2.22
CA SER A 157 7.97 11.34 -2.61
C SER A 157 9.00 12.35 -2.12
N PHE A 158 9.19 13.42 -2.86
CA PHE A 158 10.14 14.45 -2.47
C PHE A 158 9.71 15.84 -2.96
N GLU A 159 10.23 16.87 -2.32
CA GLU A 159 10.07 18.25 -2.72
C GLU A 159 11.41 18.76 -3.27
N LEU A 160 11.34 19.42 -4.43
CA LEU A 160 12.51 20.08 -5.00
C LEU A 160 12.82 21.39 -4.24
N ASN A 161 14.10 21.74 -4.20
CA ASN A 161 14.50 23.04 -3.69
C ASN A 161 13.85 24.14 -4.53
N LYS A 162 13.24 25.13 -3.85
CA LYS A 162 12.50 26.25 -4.47
C LYS A 162 13.29 27.07 -5.50
N LYS A 163 14.62 26.92 -5.53
CA LYS A 163 15.50 27.55 -6.54
C LYS A 163 15.54 26.81 -7.86
N ILE A 164 14.94 25.62 -7.93
CA ILE A 164 14.93 24.78 -9.13
C ILE A 164 13.55 24.94 -9.78
N ASP A 165 13.54 25.44 -11.01
CA ASP A 165 12.34 25.46 -11.86
C ASP A 165 12.13 24.08 -12.46
N PRO A 166 11.05 23.36 -12.15
CA PRO A 166 10.79 22.02 -12.67
C PRO A 166 10.21 22.05 -14.09
N LYS A 167 10.82 22.80 -15.01
CA LYS A 167 10.39 22.79 -16.43
C LYS A 167 10.59 21.44 -17.07
#